data_d98607cd91e4170800d6d540b593415c
#
_entry.id   d98607cd91e4170800d6d540b593415c
#
_cell.length_a   1.000
_cell.length_b   1.000
_cell.length_c   1.000
_cell.angle_alpha   90.00
_cell.angle_beta   90.00
_cell.angle_gamma   90.00
#
_symmetry.space_group_name_H-M   'P 1'
#
loop_
_entity.id
_entity.type
_entity.pdbx_description
1 polymer ?
#
loop_
_entity_poly.entity_id
_entity_poly.type
_entity_poly.pdbx_seq_one_letter_code
_entity_poly.pdbx_strand_id
1 'polypeptide(L)' 'MEEMKFKSLNELYTRLFPAFNTKKNELKARGIIVKEIELWNYLKENVWANNKCLSMYDMVADIMKLDEIKLKEFISKTK' A
#
# COMPACT_ATOMS: atom_id res chain seq x y z
N MET A 1 1.71 -20.42 11.64
CA MET A 1 1.73 -19.81 11.72
C MET A 1 1.52 -18.81 11.40
N GLU A 2 1.28 -18.28 11.45
CA GLU A 2 1.10 -17.39 11.13
C GLU A 2 1.96 -16.45 11.19
N GLU A 3 2.65 -16.32 10.47
CA GLU A 3 3.64 -15.38 10.35
C GLU A 3 3.10 -14.02 10.53
N MET A 4 1.93 -13.80 10.10
CA MET A 4 1.25 -12.55 10.36
C MET A 4 0.82 -12.49 11.80
N LYS A 5 1.20 -11.42 12.46
CA LYS A 5 0.84 -11.23 13.86
C LYS A 5 -0.46 -10.49 14.00
N PHE A 6 -1.05 -10.09 12.90
CA PHE A 6 -2.28 -9.31 12.93
C PHE A 6 -3.47 -10.22 12.86
N LYS A 7 -4.50 -9.87 13.58
CA LYS A 7 -5.69 -10.69 13.65
C LYS A 7 -6.45 -10.71 12.33
N SER A 8 -6.30 -9.67 11.54
CA SER A 8 -7.01 -9.57 10.28
C SER A 8 -6.32 -8.58 9.39
N LEU A 9 -6.66 -8.65 8.12
CA LEU A 9 -6.15 -7.67 7.16
C LEU A 9 -6.65 -6.28 7.49
N ASN A 10 -7.82 -6.20 8.08
CA ASN A 10 -8.36 -4.91 8.48
C ASN A 10 -7.51 -4.23 9.53
N GLU A 11 -7.03 -5.02 10.48
CA GLU A 11 -6.15 -4.47 11.51
C GLU A 11 -4.84 -4.00 10.90
N LEU A 12 -4.30 -4.77 9.98
CA LEU A 12 -3.07 -4.40 9.32
C LEU A 12 -3.25 -3.11 8.53
N TYR A 13 -4.34 -3.01 7.80
CA TYR A 13 -4.63 -1.80 7.04
C TYR A 13 -4.72 -0.59 7.96
N THR A 14 -5.38 -0.75 9.10
CA THR A 14 -5.53 0.34 10.05
C THR A 14 -4.18 0.81 10.56
N ARG A 15 -3.28 -0.11 10.83
CA ARG A 15 -1.96 0.25 11.34
C ARG A 15 -1.12 0.95 10.29
N LEU A 16 -1.32 0.60 9.03
CA LEU A 16 -0.58 1.20 7.93
C LEU A 16 -1.23 2.48 7.42
N PHE A 17 -2.42 2.77 7.87
CA PHE A 17 -3.18 3.90 7.36
C PHE A 17 -2.41 5.22 7.40
N PRO A 18 -1.69 5.55 8.49
CA PRO A 18 -0.94 6.81 8.50
C PRO A 18 0.07 6.90 7.36
N ALA A 19 0.71 5.77 7.03
CA ALA A 19 1.66 5.76 5.92
C ALA A 19 0.94 5.95 4.59
N PHE A 20 -0.20 5.30 4.42
CA PHE A 20 -1.00 5.47 3.21
C PHE A 20 -1.47 6.91 3.07
N ASN A 21 -1.89 7.50 4.16
CA ASN A 21 -2.35 8.87 4.14
C ASN A 21 -1.24 9.83 3.73
N THR A 22 -0.06 9.62 4.29
CA THR A 22 1.10 10.44 3.93
C THR A 22 1.42 10.30 2.45
N LYS A 23 1.45 9.06 1.96
CA LYS A 23 1.77 8.83 0.55
C LYS A 23 0.69 9.40 -0.36
N LYS A 24 -0.56 9.26 0.04
CA LYS A 24 -1.66 9.82 -0.74
C LYS A 24 -1.50 11.33 -0.89
N ASN A 25 -1.16 12.01 0.18
CA ASN A 25 -0.97 13.46 0.14
C ASN A 25 0.22 13.84 -0.72
N GLU A 26 1.28 13.05 -0.66
CA GLU A 26 2.44 13.30 -1.49
C GLU A 26 2.10 13.15 -2.96
N LEU A 27 1.34 12.11 -3.30
CA LEU A 27 0.93 11.91 -4.69
C LEU A 27 -0.01 13.00 -5.15
N LYS A 28 -0.89 13.46 -4.27
CA LYS A 28 -1.79 14.53 -4.61
C LYS A 28 -1.03 15.80 -4.98
N ALA A 29 0.04 16.06 -4.28
CA ALA A 29 0.87 17.22 -4.58
C ALA A 29 1.51 17.11 -5.96
N ARG A 30 1.60 15.90 -6.48
CA ARG A 30 2.15 15.65 -7.81
C ARG A 30 1.07 15.50 -8.87
N GLY A 31 -0.18 15.74 -8.49
CA GLY A 31 -1.28 15.67 -9.43
C GLY A 31 -1.91 14.29 -9.55
N ILE A 32 -1.56 13.36 -8.67
CA ILE A 32 -2.10 12.01 -8.70
C ILE A 32 -3.10 11.85 -7.57
N ILE A 33 -4.36 11.72 -7.92
CA ILE A 33 -5.45 11.61 -6.94
C ILE A 33 -5.80 10.15 -6.74
N VAL A 34 -5.50 9.63 -5.56
CA VAL A 34 -5.79 8.23 -5.23
C VAL A 34 -6.36 8.18 -3.82
N LYS A 35 -6.95 7.04 -3.51
CA LYS A 35 -7.46 6.78 -2.17
C LYS A 35 -6.54 5.81 -1.46
N GLU A 36 -6.59 5.84 -0.13
CA GLU A 36 -5.76 4.94 0.65
C GLU A 36 -6.03 3.48 0.30
N ILE A 37 -7.29 3.14 0.05
CA ILE A 37 -7.63 1.75 -0.28
C ILE A 37 -7.02 1.35 -1.63
N GLU A 38 -6.88 2.28 -2.54
CA GLU A 38 -6.26 1.97 -3.82
C GLU A 38 -4.78 1.66 -3.65
N LEU A 39 -4.11 2.41 -2.78
CA LEU A 39 -2.71 2.12 -2.47
C LEU A 39 -2.58 0.75 -1.83
N TRP A 40 -3.48 0.44 -0.91
CA TRP A 40 -3.49 -0.85 -0.23
C TRP A 40 -3.65 -1.99 -1.24
N ASN A 41 -4.61 -1.87 -2.14
CA ASN A 41 -4.86 -2.92 -3.12
C ASN A 41 -3.67 -3.08 -4.06
N TYR A 42 -3.08 -1.98 -4.48
CA TYR A 42 -1.94 -2.04 -5.38
C TYR A 42 -0.78 -2.80 -4.73
N LEU A 43 -0.45 -2.43 -3.51
CA LEU A 43 0.68 -3.06 -2.82
C LEU A 43 0.38 -4.52 -2.52
N LYS A 44 -0.84 -4.80 -2.10
CA LYS A 44 -1.21 -6.15 -1.76
C LYS A 44 -1.10 -7.08 -2.96
N GLU A 45 -1.47 -6.61 -4.13
CA GLU A 45 -1.50 -7.44 -5.31
C GLU A 45 -0.19 -7.46 -6.09
N ASN A 46 0.58 -6.39 -6.02
CA ASN A 46 1.76 -6.26 -6.87
C ASN A 46 3.08 -6.29 -6.14
N VAL A 47 3.10 -5.97 -4.88
CA VAL A 47 4.36 -5.92 -4.14
C VAL A 47 4.42 -7.03 -3.09
N TRP A 48 3.35 -7.20 -2.36
CA TRP A 48 3.34 -8.13 -1.23
C TRP A 48 2.76 -9.51 -1.55
N ALA A 49 2.29 -9.69 -2.77
CA ALA A 49 1.64 -10.95 -3.13
C ALA A 49 2.57 -12.14 -2.98
N ASN A 50 3.84 -11.95 -3.28
CA ASN A 50 4.80 -13.04 -3.23
C ASN A 50 5.71 -12.99 -2.00
N ASN A 51 5.46 -12.06 -1.11
CA ASN A 51 6.24 -11.94 0.11
C ASN A 51 5.41 -12.38 1.30
N LYS A 52 5.97 -13.25 2.11
CA LYS A 52 5.21 -13.82 3.21
C LYS A 52 5.72 -13.42 4.58
N CYS A 53 6.89 -12.83 4.64
CA CYS A 53 7.50 -12.49 5.93
C CYS A 53 7.84 -11.02 5.98
N LEU A 54 6.84 -10.19 5.79
CA LEU A 54 7.03 -8.76 5.82
C LEU A 54 6.81 -8.22 7.22
N SER A 55 7.71 -7.37 7.66
CA SER A 55 7.51 -6.67 8.92
C SER A 55 6.77 -5.36 8.63
N MET A 56 6.28 -4.73 9.69
CA MET A 56 5.65 -3.42 9.54
C MET A 56 6.62 -2.43 8.92
N TYR A 57 7.87 -2.50 9.35
CA TYR A 57 8.88 -1.60 8.82
C TYR A 57 9.03 -1.77 7.31
N ASP A 58 9.08 -3.03 6.87
CA ASP A 58 9.19 -3.31 5.44
C ASP A 58 8.00 -2.78 4.66
N MET A 59 6.81 -2.94 5.23
CA MET A 59 5.61 -2.49 4.57
C MET A 59 5.56 -0.97 4.45
N VAL A 60 5.95 -0.27 5.51
CA VAL A 60 5.99 1.18 5.47
C VAL A 60 7.00 1.64 4.42
N ALA A 61 8.16 1.00 4.38
CA ALA A 61 9.17 1.36 3.39
C ALA A 61 8.65 1.15 1.98
N ASP A 62 7.92 0.07 1.76
CA ASP A 62 7.36 -0.21 0.43
C ASP A 62 6.34 0.87 0.04
N ILE A 63 5.55 1.32 0.99
CA ILE A 63 4.58 2.36 0.71
C ILE A 63 5.29 3.65 0.30
N MET A 64 6.35 3.99 1.01
CA MET A 64 7.06 5.24 0.72
C MET A 64 7.85 5.17 -0.58
N LYS A 65 8.25 3.98 -1.00
CA LYS A 65 9.00 3.80 -2.24
C LYS A 65 8.13 3.47 -3.45
N LEU A 66 6.85 3.52 -3.27
CA LEU A 66 5.90 3.13 -4.29
C LEU A 66 6.18 3.79 -5.64
N ASP A 67 6.08 3.01 -6.72
CA ASP A 67 6.32 3.49 -8.07
C ASP A 67 5.06 4.15 -8.59
N GLU A 68 5.15 5.45 -8.84
CA GLU A 68 3.98 6.22 -9.26
C GLU A 68 3.46 5.81 -10.62
N ILE A 69 4.35 5.48 -11.52
CA ILE A 69 3.95 5.10 -12.86
C ILE A 69 3.17 3.80 -12.85
N LYS A 70 3.67 2.82 -12.11
CA LYS A 70 2.99 1.54 -12.02
C LYS A 70 1.67 1.68 -11.28
N LEU A 71 1.63 2.55 -10.28
CA LEU A 71 0.40 2.79 -9.55
C LEU A 71 -0.66 3.39 -10.48
N LYS A 72 -0.28 4.34 -11.28
CA LYS A 72 -1.22 4.95 -12.21
C LYS A 72 -1.75 3.94 -13.20
N GLU A 73 -0.90 3.05 -13.69
CA GLU A 73 -1.34 2.00 -14.60
C GLU A 73 -2.31 1.06 -13.91
N PHE A 74 -2.03 0.71 -12.66
CA PHE A 74 -2.90 -0.17 -11.90
C PHE A 74 -4.29 0.45 -11.74
N ILE A 75 -4.32 1.71 -11.34
CA ILE A 75 -5.59 2.40 -11.13
C ILE A 75 -6.37 2.50 -12.45
N SER A 76 -5.66 2.78 -13.51
CA SER A 76 -6.29 2.89 -14.82
C SER A 76 -6.93 1.57 -15.24
N LYS A 77 -6.28 0.47 -14.92
CA LYS A 77 -6.80 -0.84 -15.30
C LYS A 77 -8.02 -1.23 -14.48
N THR A 78 -8.09 -0.77 -13.25
CA THR A 78 -9.20 -1.17 -12.39
C THR A 78 -10.43 -0.30 -12.57
N LYS A 79 -10.33 0.69 -13.40
CA LYS A 79 -11.48 1.50 -13.74
C LYS A 79 -12.10 1.06 -15.04
#